data_b2a8df6de5755c3affcf8d4ac0df6e84
#
_entry.id   b2a8df6de5755c3affcf8d4ac0df6e84
#
_cell.length_a   1.000
_cell.length_b   1.000
_cell.length_c   1.000
_cell.angle_alpha   90.00
_cell.angle_beta   90.00
_cell.angle_gamma   90.00
#
_symmetry.space_group_name_H-M   'P 1'
#
loop_
_entity.id
_entity.type
_entity.pdbx_description
1 polymer ?
#
loop_
_entity_poly.entity_id
_entity_poly.type
_entity_poly.pdbx_seq_one_letter_code
_entity_poly.pdbx_strand_id
1 'polypeptide(L)'
;MTSCDSLPILGTTESDAKTRFGFTTYQWGKDWDIPALIANCTKAEVYGVELRTSQSYAHGVELELSVQQRGEVRKRFADSPVTVVGVATSERFDSPEPAKLKEAIENSKAYLMLSRDIGGSGVRVFPNSFHDGIPREQTIAQIANSVNIVGKFAADCGQQVRLEAHGNAGELPTLRAIMEQVDQPNVRLKLNSSMKDTEGEGFEHNFNLVKNLLGDTLHLHNLKDAEFPYQLQMDLLVKMGWTGWQLLEASDNVPDRLEALIEQRQIWDQMLANSLNA
;
A
#
# COMPACT_ATOMS: atom_id res chain seq x y z
N MET A 1 30.92 -23.04 -15.14
CA MET A 1 30.64 -21.89 -16.02
C MET A 1 29.36 -22.24 -16.77
N THR A 2 28.20 -21.87 -16.23
CA THR A 2 26.90 -22.04 -16.87
C THR A 2 26.34 -20.66 -17.16
N SER A 3 26.24 -20.38 -18.46
CA SER A 3 25.72 -19.14 -19.03
C SER A 3 24.23 -18.98 -18.64
N CYS A 4 23.87 -17.83 -18.07
CA CYS A 4 22.49 -17.42 -17.96
C CYS A 4 22.06 -16.83 -19.31
N ASP A 5 21.29 -17.59 -20.07
CA ASP A 5 20.60 -17.09 -21.25
C ASP A 5 19.50 -16.10 -20.80
N SER A 6 19.67 -14.85 -21.19
CA SER A 6 18.67 -13.78 -21.02
C SER A 6 17.50 -14.02 -21.98
N LEU A 7 16.33 -14.28 -21.44
CA LEU A 7 15.07 -14.27 -22.19
C LEU A 7 14.79 -12.83 -22.70
N PRO A 8 14.26 -12.67 -23.92
CA PRO A 8 13.96 -11.35 -24.47
C PRO A 8 12.81 -10.70 -23.70
N ILE A 9 13.06 -9.48 -23.22
CA ILE A 9 12.04 -8.59 -22.69
C ILE A 9 11.15 -8.21 -23.88
N LEU A 10 9.92 -8.69 -23.89
CA LEU A 10 8.88 -8.21 -24.79
C LEU A 10 8.70 -6.72 -24.54
N GLY A 11 9.03 -5.93 -25.55
CA GLY A 11 8.93 -4.47 -25.52
C GLY A 11 7.47 -4.06 -25.28
N THR A 12 7.20 -3.49 -24.10
CA THR A 12 6.02 -2.67 -23.87
C THR A 12 6.21 -1.35 -24.59
N THR A 13 5.31 -1.01 -25.48
CA THR A 13 5.22 0.31 -26.10
C THR A 13 5.01 1.38 -25.04
N GLU A 14 5.79 2.42 -25.07
CA GLU A 14 5.99 3.48 -24.08
C GLU A 14 4.79 4.46 -23.91
N SER A 15 3.53 4.10 -24.17
CA SER A 15 2.46 5.10 -24.22
C SER A 15 1.22 4.92 -23.38
N ASP A 16 1.03 3.86 -22.56
CA ASP A 16 -0.24 3.64 -21.87
C ASP A 16 -0.15 3.20 -20.39
N ALA A 17 0.93 3.51 -19.68
CA ALA A 17 1.03 3.20 -18.26
C ALA A 17 0.15 4.17 -17.44
N LYS A 18 -1.10 3.78 -17.19
CA LYS A 18 -2.07 4.51 -16.36
C LYS A 18 -2.03 4.00 -14.92
N THR A 19 -2.40 4.86 -13.97
CA THR A 19 -2.71 4.40 -12.61
C THR A 19 -3.78 3.33 -12.63
N ARG A 20 -3.80 2.46 -11.63
CA ARG A 20 -4.64 1.25 -11.59
C ARG A 20 -5.49 1.22 -10.33
N PHE A 21 -6.71 0.72 -10.45
CA PHE A 21 -7.58 0.50 -9.29
C PHE A 21 -7.40 -0.88 -8.72
N GLY A 22 -7.33 -0.97 -7.38
CA GLY A 22 -7.20 -2.20 -6.64
C GLY A 22 -8.03 -2.20 -5.36
N PHE A 23 -7.86 -3.23 -4.55
CA PHE A 23 -8.63 -3.46 -3.34
C PHE A 23 -7.73 -3.94 -2.19
N THR A 24 -7.94 -3.39 -1.00
CA THR A 24 -7.34 -3.89 0.24
C THR A 24 -8.36 -4.75 0.99
N THR A 25 -7.96 -5.96 1.40
CA THR A 25 -8.82 -6.86 2.18
C THR A 25 -9.03 -6.33 3.60
N TYR A 26 -9.67 -5.16 3.71
CA TYR A 26 -10.07 -4.56 4.99
C TYR A 26 -11.50 -5.05 5.34
N GLN A 27 -12.38 -4.19 5.85
CA GLN A 27 -13.69 -4.64 6.35
C GLN A 27 -14.57 -5.30 5.27
N TRP A 28 -14.49 -4.84 4.03
CA TRP A 28 -15.29 -5.45 2.95
C TRP A 28 -14.77 -6.83 2.53
N GLY A 29 -13.44 -7.05 2.57
CA GLY A 29 -12.82 -8.31 2.17
C GLY A 29 -12.52 -9.29 3.30
N LYS A 30 -12.83 -8.95 4.58
CA LYS A 30 -12.42 -9.73 5.75
C LYS A 30 -12.95 -11.18 5.76
N ASP A 31 -14.12 -11.39 5.18
CA ASP A 31 -14.80 -12.70 5.16
C ASP A 31 -14.60 -13.44 3.82
N TRP A 32 -13.80 -12.90 2.90
CA TRP A 32 -13.49 -13.54 1.63
C TRP A 32 -12.23 -14.39 1.74
N ASP A 33 -12.37 -15.70 1.58
CA ASP A 33 -11.23 -16.59 1.36
C ASP A 33 -10.59 -16.32 -0.02
N ILE A 34 -9.46 -16.93 -0.33
CA ILE A 34 -8.74 -16.65 -1.59
C ILE A 34 -9.61 -16.94 -2.83
N PRO A 35 -10.35 -18.06 -2.93
CA PRO A 35 -11.27 -18.29 -4.05
C PRO A 35 -12.35 -17.22 -4.18
N ALA A 36 -13.02 -16.84 -3.09
CA ALA A 36 -14.04 -15.81 -3.08
C ALA A 36 -13.46 -14.43 -3.41
N LEU A 37 -12.28 -14.10 -2.87
CA LEU A 37 -11.56 -12.86 -3.15
C LEU A 37 -11.25 -12.73 -4.65
N ILE A 38 -10.67 -13.76 -5.26
CA ILE A 38 -10.36 -13.78 -6.69
C ILE A 38 -11.64 -13.66 -7.52
N ALA A 39 -12.69 -14.42 -7.18
CA ALA A 39 -13.96 -14.39 -7.93
C ALA A 39 -14.64 -13.00 -7.85
N ASN A 40 -14.70 -12.41 -6.66
CA ASN A 40 -15.32 -11.10 -6.44
C ASN A 40 -14.52 -9.97 -7.11
N CYS A 41 -13.20 -9.98 -6.97
CA CYS A 41 -12.32 -9.02 -7.62
C CYS A 41 -12.39 -9.13 -9.15
N THR A 42 -12.45 -10.35 -9.70
CA THR A 42 -12.62 -10.58 -11.15
C THR A 42 -13.96 -10.03 -11.62
N LYS A 43 -15.06 -10.30 -10.90
CA LYS A 43 -16.40 -9.81 -11.24
C LYS A 43 -16.49 -8.28 -11.17
N ALA A 44 -15.77 -7.66 -10.24
CA ALA A 44 -15.71 -6.20 -10.09
C ALA A 44 -14.66 -5.55 -11.02
N GLU A 45 -13.93 -6.30 -11.83
CA GLU A 45 -12.82 -5.83 -12.67
C GLU A 45 -11.71 -5.12 -11.86
N VAL A 46 -11.46 -5.61 -10.65
CA VAL A 46 -10.45 -5.11 -9.70
C VAL A 46 -9.29 -6.10 -9.63
N TYR A 47 -8.24 -5.85 -10.39
CA TYR A 47 -7.18 -6.84 -10.64
C TYR A 47 -5.95 -6.72 -9.76
N GLY A 48 -5.94 -5.82 -8.79
CA GLY A 48 -4.87 -5.70 -7.78
C GLY A 48 -5.43 -5.84 -6.38
N VAL A 49 -4.81 -6.71 -5.56
CA VAL A 49 -5.21 -6.86 -4.15
C VAL A 49 -4.03 -6.72 -3.20
N GLU A 50 -4.25 -5.97 -2.13
CA GLU A 50 -3.37 -5.92 -0.98
C GLU A 50 -4.01 -6.72 0.16
N LEU A 51 -3.27 -7.69 0.68
CA LEU A 51 -3.78 -8.58 1.73
C LEU A 51 -3.48 -8.00 3.11
N ARG A 52 -4.53 -7.67 3.86
CA ARG A 52 -4.40 -7.23 5.25
C ARG A 52 -4.06 -8.40 6.15
N THR A 53 -2.92 -8.31 6.85
CA THR A 53 -2.41 -9.32 7.77
C THR A 53 -2.57 -8.90 9.23
N SER A 54 -2.28 -9.79 10.17
CA SER A 54 -2.40 -9.59 11.62
C SER A 54 -3.85 -9.41 12.09
N GLN A 55 -4.84 -9.91 11.35
CA GLN A 55 -6.26 -9.73 11.60
C GLN A 55 -7.08 -11.04 11.57
N SER A 56 -6.45 -12.17 11.27
CA SER A 56 -7.11 -13.47 11.10
C SER A 56 -8.28 -13.43 10.10
N TYR A 57 -8.11 -12.72 8.99
CA TYR A 57 -9.12 -12.65 7.94
C TYR A 57 -9.24 -13.96 7.16
N ALA A 58 -10.39 -14.18 6.52
CA ALA A 58 -10.74 -15.45 5.88
C ALA A 58 -9.77 -15.91 4.76
N HIS A 59 -9.02 -14.99 4.12
CA HIS A 59 -7.99 -15.37 3.16
C HIS A 59 -6.84 -16.19 3.77
N GLY A 60 -6.65 -16.14 5.09
CA GLY A 60 -5.70 -16.98 5.86
C GLY A 60 -4.22 -16.71 5.56
N VAL A 61 -3.87 -15.60 4.91
CA VAL A 61 -2.47 -15.28 4.59
C VAL A 61 -1.84 -14.57 5.78
N GLU A 62 -1.09 -15.32 6.58
CA GLU A 62 -0.41 -14.88 7.80
C GLU A 62 1.00 -15.50 7.88
N LEU A 63 1.80 -15.09 8.87
CA LEU A 63 3.21 -15.54 9.01
C LEU A 63 3.36 -17.04 9.26
N GLU A 64 2.33 -17.68 9.84
CA GLU A 64 2.30 -19.09 10.18
C GLU A 64 2.22 -20.02 8.97
N LEU A 65 1.91 -19.48 7.78
CA LEU A 65 1.89 -20.27 6.56
C LEU A 65 3.27 -20.89 6.28
N SER A 66 3.28 -22.21 6.07
CA SER A 66 4.45 -22.94 5.60
C SER A 66 4.87 -22.47 4.19
N VAL A 67 6.11 -22.75 3.80
CA VAL A 67 6.62 -22.45 2.45
C VAL A 67 5.73 -23.05 1.35
N GLN A 68 5.25 -24.30 1.57
CA GLN A 68 4.34 -24.95 0.63
C GLN A 68 3.01 -24.17 0.50
N GLN A 69 2.39 -23.79 1.61
CA GLN A 69 1.13 -23.01 1.60
C GLN A 69 1.28 -21.64 0.94
N ARG A 70 2.41 -20.94 1.18
CA ARG A 70 2.73 -19.68 0.47
C ARG A 70 2.84 -19.91 -1.04
N GLY A 71 3.47 -21.01 -1.46
CA GLY A 71 3.54 -21.42 -2.88
C GLY A 71 2.16 -21.71 -3.48
N GLU A 72 1.25 -22.32 -2.72
CA GLU A 72 -0.13 -22.56 -3.14
C GLU A 72 -0.92 -21.25 -3.28
N VAL A 73 -0.76 -20.30 -2.35
CA VAL A 73 -1.33 -18.95 -2.46
C VAL A 73 -0.84 -18.27 -3.73
N ARG A 74 0.49 -18.23 -3.93
CA ARG A 74 1.09 -17.64 -5.13
C ARG A 74 0.53 -18.25 -6.42
N LYS A 75 0.42 -19.58 -6.46
CA LYS A 75 -0.12 -20.28 -7.62
C LYS A 75 -1.57 -19.89 -7.91
N ARG A 76 -2.43 -19.82 -6.89
CA ARG A 76 -3.84 -19.45 -7.09
C ARG A 76 -3.99 -18.07 -7.70
N PHE A 77 -3.21 -17.10 -7.25
CA PHE A 77 -3.22 -15.75 -7.84
C PHE A 77 -2.60 -15.74 -9.24
N ALA A 78 -1.50 -16.46 -9.47
CA ALA A 78 -0.87 -16.56 -10.79
C ALA A 78 -1.77 -17.22 -11.85
N ASP A 79 -2.64 -18.16 -11.43
CA ASP A 79 -3.64 -18.80 -12.30
C ASP A 79 -4.91 -17.94 -12.49
N SER A 80 -4.95 -16.70 -12.01
CA SER A 80 -6.08 -15.78 -12.06
C SER A 80 -5.69 -14.43 -12.68
N PRO A 81 -6.65 -13.57 -13.04
CA PRO A 81 -6.33 -12.20 -13.48
C PRO A 81 -5.95 -11.26 -12.34
N VAL A 82 -6.08 -11.70 -11.07
CA VAL A 82 -5.86 -10.86 -9.89
C VAL A 82 -4.42 -10.97 -9.41
N THR A 83 -3.75 -9.84 -9.26
CA THR A 83 -2.35 -9.74 -8.79
C THR A 83 -2.32 -9.40 -7.30
N VAL A 84 -1.49 -10.12 -6.53
CA VAL A 84 -1.13 -9.68 -5.16
C VAL A 84 -0.20 -8.48 -5.27
N VAL A 85 -0.66 -7.32 -4.83
CA VAL A 85 0.13 -6.07 -4.85
C VAL A 85 1.11 -6.03 -3.68
N GLY A 86 0.74 -6.63 -2.56
CA GLY A 86 1.55 -6.70 -1.35
C GLY A 86 0.73 -7.09 -0.13
N VAL A 87 1.32 -6.92 1.03
CA VAL A 87 0.63 -7.14 2.31
C VAL A 87 0.58 -5.85 3.14
N ALA A 88 -0.54 -5.64 3.84
CA ALA A 88 -0.74 -4.53 4.77
C ALA A 88 -0.64 -5.04 6.20
N THR A 89 0.44 -4.73 6.90
CA THR A 89 0.68 -5.15 8.28
C THR A 89 0.14 -4.14 9.29
N SER A 90 0.20 -4.49 10.59
CA SER A 90 -0.06 -3.55 11.69
C SER A 90 1.22 -3.07 12.37
N GLU A 91 2.39 -3.30 11.76
CA GLU A 91 3.69 -2.96 12.35
C GLU A 91 3.89 -1.45 12.41
N ARG A 92 4.43 -0.97 13.55
CA ARG A 92 4.56 0.45 13.91
C ARG A 92 5.95 0.74 14.43
N PHE A 93 6.49 1.89 14.06
CA PHE A 93 7.86 2.25 14.45
C PHE A 93 7.94 3.40 15.45
N ASP A 94 6.83 3.80 16.03
CA ASP A 94 6.73 4.88 17.02
C ASP A 94 6.94 4.44 18.47
N SER A 95 6.93 3.12 18.77
CA SER A 95 6.95 2.65 20.14
C SER A 95 8.16 3.14 20.93
N PRO A 96 7.97 3.76 22.12
CA PRO A 96 9.08 4.15 23.00
C PRO A 96 9.71 2.94 23.72
N GLU A 97 9.09 1.76 23.65
CA GLU A 97 9.58 0.54 24.26
C GLU A 97 10.54 -0.17 23.29
N PRO A 98 11.86 -0.28 23.59
CA PRO A 98 12.83 -0.86 22.66
C PRO A 98 12.51 -2.31 22.24
N ALA A 99 11.89 -3.10 23.13
CA ALA A 99 11.52 -4.47 22.83
C ALA A 99 10.40 -4.54 21.76
N LYS A 100 9.37 -3.69 21.89
CA LYS A 100 8.27 -3.61 20.92
C LYS A 100 8.74 -3.07 19.57
N LEU A 101 9.61 -2.07 19.58
CA LEU A 101 10.21 -1.54 18.36
C LEU A 101 11.03 -2.61 17.62
N LYS A 102 11.86 -3.35 18.36
CA LYS A 102 12.63 -4.47 17.80
C LYS A 102 11.69 -5.55 17.20
N GLU A 103 10.65 -5.92 17.92
CA GLU A 103 9.65 -6.87 17.46
C GLU A 103 8.99 -6.40 16.14
N ALA A 104 8.54 -5.15 16.08
CA ALA A 104 7.94 -4.57 14.87
C ALA A 104 8.91 -4.59 13.66
N ILE A 105 10.20 -4.33 13.87
CA ILE A 105 11.23 -4.43 12.83
C ILE A 105 11.39 -5.88 12.35
N GLU A 106 11.47 -6.86 13.26
CA GLU A 106 11.64 -8.26 12.87
C GLU A 106 10.37 -8.83 12.22
N ASN A 107 9.19 -8.48 12.71
CA ASN A 107 7.92 -8.84 12.07
C ASN A 107 7.82 -8.24 10.67
N SER A 108 8.20 -6.98 10.47
CA SER A 108 8.22 -6.35 9.14
C SER A 108 9.09 -7.11 8.15
N LYS A 109 10.26 -7.59 8.58
CA LYS A 109 11.13 -8.46 7.75
C LYS A 109 10.46 -9.79 7.42
N ALA A 110 9.78 -10.41 8.39
CA ALA A 110 9.05 -11.66 8.15
C ALA A 110 7.90 -11.47 7.15
N TYR A 111 7.16 -10.36 7.24
CA TYR A 111 6.11 -10.00 6.28
C TYR A 111 6.66 -9.66 4.89
N LEU A 112 7.85 -9.11 4.77
CA LEU A 112 8.52 -8.91 3.48
C LEU A 112 8.81 -10.26 2.79
N MET A 113 9.27 -11.25 3.56
CA MET A 113 9.45 -12.61 3.05
C MET A 113 8.11 -13.24 2.64
N LEU A 114 7.07 -13.10 3.46
CA LEU A 114 5.72 -13.56 3.13
C LEU A 114 5.22 -12.91 1.84
N SER A 115 5.30 -11.58 1.72
CA SER A 115 4.89 -10.83 0.52
C SER A 115 5.59 -11.36 -0.73
N ARG A 116 6.92 -11.50 -0.69
CA ARG A 116 7.70 -12.07 -1.80
C ARG A 116 7.25 -13.48 -2.16
N ASP A 117 7.07 -14.34 -1.16
CA ASP A 117 6.77 -15.76 -1.37
C ASP A 117 5.39 -15.96 -2.01
N ILE A 118 4.42 -15.09 -1.72
CA ILE A 118 3.07 -15.12 -2.31
C ILE A 118 2.95 -14.31 -3.61
N GLY A 119 4.03 -13.65 -4.06
CA GLY A 119 4.06 -12.88 -5.32
C GLY A 119 3.76 -11.39 -5.19
N GLY A 120 3.72 -10.85 -3.96
CA GLY A 120 3.60 -9.41 -3.71
C GLY A 120 4.91 -8.65 -3.95
N SER A 121 4.84 -7.33 -4.03
CA SER A 121 5.97 -6.44 -4.32
C SER A 121 6.37 -5.54 -3.15
N GLY A 122 5.69 -5.64 -2.01
CA GLY A 122 6.02 -4.80 -0.86
C GLY A 122 5.11 -4.99 0.35
N VAL A 123 5.47 -4.27 1.40
CA VAL A 123 4.81 -4.33 2.70
C VAL A 123 4.48 -2.93 3.20
N ARG A 124 3.24 -2.72 3.64
CA ARG A 124 2.83 -1.50 4.32
C ARG A 124 3.17 -1.58 5.80
N VAL A 125 3.74 -0.49 6.34
CA VAL A 125 4.05 -0.24 7.75
C VAL A 125 3.60 1.17 8.16
N PHE A 126 3.53 1.44 9.46
CA PHE A 126 3.06 2.73 9.98
C PHE A 126 4.15 3.54 10.69
N PRO A 127 4.17 4.89 10.51
CA PRO A 127 4.86 5.81 11.42
C PRO A 127 4.13 5.92 12.76
N ASN A 128 2.83 5.96 12.72
CA ASN A 128 1.78 5.95 13.72
C ASN A 128 1.69 7.21 14.60
N SER A 129 2.35 7.28 15.78
CA SER A 129 2.04 8.33 16.76
C SER A 129 3.27 9.00 17.38
N PHE A 130 3.10 10.25 17.79
CA PHE A 130 3.97 10.87 18.77
C PHE A 130 3.48 10.54 20.18
N HIS A 131 4.40 10.40 21.12
CA HIS A 131 4.12 10.04 22.51
C HIS A 131 4.46 11.20 23.45
N ASP A 132 3.63 11.39 24.50
CA ASP A 132 3.84 12.42 25.50
C ASP A 132 5.20 12.27 26.19
N GLY A 133 5.88 13.40 26.36
CA GLY A 133 7.20 13.43 27.00
C GLY A 133 8.38 12.99 26.10
N ILE A 134 8.12 12.62 24.83
CA ILE A 134 9.16 12.30 23.86
C ILE A 134 9.22 13.42 22.80
N PRO A 135 10.39 14.04 22.57
CA PRO A 135 10.55 15.04 21.52
C PRO A 135 10.16 14.48 20.14
N ARG A 136 9.43 15.28 19.34
CA ARG A 136 8.98 14.86 18.00
C ARG A 136 10.13 14.44 17.10
N GLU A 137 11.25 15.15 17.17
CA GLU A 137 12.47 14.87 16.40
C GLU A 137 13.08 13.51 16.75
N GLN A 138 12.97 13.09 18.00
CA GLN A 138 13.41 11.76 18.43
C GLN A 138 12.55 10.65 17.82
N THR A 139 11.22 10.83 17.81
CA THR A 139 10.30 9.87 17.17
C THR A 139 10.52 9.83 15.66
N ILE A 140 10.69 10.98 15.00
CA ILE A 140 11.00 11.07 13.56
C ILE A 140 12.29 10.30 13.22
N ALA A 141 13.36 10.53 13.98
CA ALA A 141 14.63 9.84 13.78
C ALA A 141 14.50 8.32 14.04
N GLN A 142 13.72 7.91 15.05
CA GLN A 142 13.46 6.50 15.34
C GLN A 142 12.72 5.81 14.18
N ILE A 143 11.68 6.45 13.63
CA ILE A 143 10.94 5.91 12.50
C ILE A 143 11.85 5.81 11.27
N ALA A 144 12.60 6.86 10.95
CA ALA A 144 13.55 6.87 9.82
C ALA A 144 14.60 5.76 9.95
N ASN A 145 15.21 5.59 11.13
CA ASN A 145 16.13 4.50 11.39
C ASN A 145 15.48 3.12 11.21
N SER A 146 14.25 2.95 11.69
CA SER A 146 13.54 1.67 11.59
C SER A 146 13.23 1.29 10.16
N VAL A 147 12.72 2.25 9.36
CA VAL A 147 12.45 2.00 7.93
C VAL A 147 13.73 1.81 7.12
N ASN A 148 14.86 2.42 7.51
CA ASN A 148 16.17 2.15 6.88
C ASN A 148 16.64 0.72 7.14
N ILE A 149 16.52 0.21 8.37
CA ILE A 149 16.84 -1.18 8.72
C ILE A 149 15.98 -2.16 7.92
N VAL A 150 14.66 -1.93 7.89
CA VAL A 150 13.71 -2.77 7.16
C VAL A 150 13.90 -2.63 5.65
N GLY A 151 14.15 -1.41 5.15
CA GLY A 151 14.39 -1.11 3.74
C GLY A 151 15.63 -1.82 3.18
N LYS A 152 16.72 -1.82 3.95
CA LYS A 152 17.93 -2.59 3.58
C LYS A 152 17.64 -4.06 3.39
N PHE A 153 16.91 -4.68 4.34
CA PHE A 153 16.49 -6.08 4.21
C PHE A 153 15.54 -6.28 3.02
N ALA A 154 14.61 -5.37 2.81
CA ALA A 154 13.64 -5.43 1.72
C ALA A 154 14.32 -5.36 0.34
N ALA A 155 15.42 -4.60 0.20
CA ALA A 155 16.20 -4.51 -1.04
C ALA A 155 16.77 -5.87 -1.45
N ASP A 156 17.31 -6.63 -0.48
CA ASP A 156 17.82 -7.99 -0.71
C ASP A 156 16.73 -8.99 -1.14
N CYS A 157 15.46 -8.66 -0.86
CA CYS A 157 14.29 -9.46 -1.23
C CYS A 157 13.56 -8.95 -2.49
N GLY A 158 14.02 -7.86 -3.11
CA GLY A 158 13.33 -7.21 -4.22
C GLY A 158 11.96 -6.63 -3.83
N GLN A 159 11.81 -6.15 -2.59
CA GLN A 159 10.55 -5.67 -2.03
C GLN A 159 10.62 -4.18 -1.70
N GLN A 160 9.46 -3.52 -1.72
CA GLN A 160 9.28 -2.14 -1.29
C GLN A 160 8.74 -2.07 0.15
N VAL A 161 9.28 -1.17 0.96
CA VAL A 161 8.68 -0.78 2.25
C VAL A 161 7.80 0.45 2.00
N ARG A 162 6.53 0.37 2.37
CA ARG A 162 5.52 1.40 2.12
C ARG A 162 5.09 2.02 3.44
N LEU A 163 5.67 3.19 3.77
CA LEU A 163 5.34 3.94 4.98
C LEU A 163 4.04 4.72 4.74
N GLU A 164 2.96 4.29 5.40
CA GLU A 164 1.63 4.85 5.18
C GLU A 164 1.40 6.14 5.98
N ALA A 165 0.71 7.09 5.40
CA ALA A 165 0.21 8.31 6.04
C ALA A 165 -0.88 7.98 7.08
N HIS A 166 -0.48 7.55 8.28
CA HIS A 166 -1.36 7.08 9.34
C HIS A 166 -0.95 7.60 10.71
N GLY A 167 -1.94 7.97 11.53
CA GLY A 167 -1.72 8.56 12.84
C GLY A 167 -1.25 10.02 12.77
N ASN A 168 -0.83 10.61 13.89
CA ASN A 168 -0.36 11.99 13.93
C ASN A 168 1.12 12.15 13.53
N ALA A 169 1.90 11.06 13.51
CA ALA A 169 3.22 11.05 12.89
C ALA A 169 3.18 10.75 11.37
N GLY A 170 1.98 10.48 10.83
CA GLY A 170 1.72 10.22 9.41
C GLY A 170 1.21 11.45 8.64
N GLU A 171 1.15 12.63 9.23
CA GLU A 171 0.87 13.88 8.51
C GLU A 171 1.92 14.12 7.42
N LEU A 172 1.51 14.59 6.24
CA LEU A 172 2.41 14.67 5.07
C LEU A 172 3.67 15.52 5.30
N PRO A 173 3.60 16.68 6.02
CA PRO A 173 4.84 17.41 6.38
C PRO A 173 5.77 16.61 7.30
N THR A 174 5.22 15.82 8.23
CA THR A 174 6.01 14.96 9.10
C THR A 174 6.64 13.80 8.33
N LEU A 175 5.89 13.16 7.42
CA LEU A 175 6.43 12.13 6.54
C LEU A 175 7.55 12.67 5.65
N ARG A 176 7.45 13.91 5.17
CA ARG A 176 8.54 14.58 4.48
C ARG A 176 9.80 14.63 5.34
N ALA A 177 9.68 15.07 6.61
CA ALA A 177 10.81 15.15 7.54
C ALA A 177 11.41 13.77 7.89
N ILE A 178 10.59 12.72 7.98
CA ILE A 178 11.05 11.33 8.14
C ILE A 178 11.86 10.91 6.91
N MET A 179 11.32 11.11 5.70
CA MET A 179 11.94 10.65 4.46
C MET A 179 13.23 11.40 4.11
N GLU A 180 13.46 12.59 4.62
CA GLU A 180 14.74 13.30 4.51
C GLU A 180 15.89 12.60 5.24
N GLN A 181 15.58 11.70 6.19
CA GLN A 181 16.53 10.88 6.94
C GLN A 181 16.59 9.43 6.43
N VAL A 182 15.86 9.10 5.37
CA VAL A 182 15.82 7.76 4.77
C VAL A 182 16.79 7.70 3.60
N ASP A 183 17.69 6.71 3.63
CA ASP A 183 18.73 6.48 2.63
C ASP A 183 18.44 5.27 1.71
N GLN A 184 17.37 4.52 1.99
CA GLN A 184 17.01 3.31 1.24
C GLN A 184 16.00 3.66 0.12
N PRO A 185 16.37 3.51 -1.17
CA PRO A 185 15.53 3.96 -2.29
C PRO A 185 14.23 3.15 -2.45
N ASN A 186 14.16 1.95 -1.90
CA ASN A 186 12.99 1.08 -1.87
C ASN A 186 12.05 1.33 -0.68
N VAL A 187 12.38 2.28 0.20
CA VAL A 187 11.45 2.84 1.18
C VAL A 187 10.69 3.98 0.53
N ARG A 188 9.38 3.88 0.46
CA ARG A 188 8.52 4.82 -0.23
C ARG A 188 7.30 5.16 0.62
N LEU A 189 6.67 6.28 0.34
CA LEU A 189 5.45 6.70 1.00
C LEU A 189 4.21 6.07 0.35
N LYS A 190 3.21 5.83 1.19
CA LYS A 190 1.87 5.40 0.80
C LYS A 190 0.86 6.41 1.36
N LEU A 191 0.19 7.16 0.48
CA LEU A 191 -0.92 8.03 0.89
C LEU A 191 -2.07 7.18 1.42
N ASN A 192 -2.81 7.74 2.37
CA ASN A 192 -4.02 7.12 2.92
C ASN A 192 -5.29 7.91 2.56
N SER A 193 -5.18 8.98 1.79
CA SER A 193 -6.29 9.84 1.35
C SER A 193 -7.20 10.27 2.51
N SER A 194 -6.60 10.73 3.60
CA SER A 194 -7.31 11.12 4.82
C SER A 194 -7.57 12.63 4.85
N MET A 195 -8.61 13.04 5.60
CA MET A 195 -8.90 14.47 5.78
C MET A 195 -7.74 15.25 6.39
N LYS A 196 -6.85 14.62 7.14
CA LYS A 196 -5.62 15.25 7.65
C LYS A 196 -4.69 15.73 6.54
N ASP A 197 -4.72 15.08 5.38
CA ASP A 197 -3.92 15.48 4.23
C ASP A 197 -4.39 16.82 3.62
N THR A 198 -5.60 17.29 4.00
CA THR A 198 -6.18 18.58 3.56
C THR A 198 -5.94 19.74 4.53
N GLU A 199 -5.40 19.48 5.72
CA GLU A 199 -5.17 20.49 6.74
C GLU A 199 -4.05 21.49 6.37
N GLY A 200 -4.02 22.63 7.05
CA GLY A 200 -3.00 23.68 6.87
C GLY A 200 -3.12 24.36 5.51
N GLU A 201 -2.12 24.21 4.65
CA GLU A 201 -2.05 24.82 3.31
C GLU A 201 -2.90 24.09 2.26
N GLY A 202 -3.62 23.04 2.68
CA GLY A 202 -4.51 22.26 1.82
C GLY A 202 -3.84 21.08 1.11
N PHE A 203 -4.70 20.22 0.50
CA PHE A 203 -4.26 18.95 -0.07
C PHE A 203 -3.18 19.09 -1.14
N GLU A 204 -3.34 20.00 -2.10
CA GLU A 204 -2.38 20.15 -3.20
C GLU A 204 -0.99 20.55 -2.69
N HIS A 205 -0.93 21.48 -1.72
CA HIS A 205 0.33 21.85 -1.09
C HIS A 205 0.98 20.63 -0.41
N ASN A 206 0.26 19.96 0.45
CA ASN A 206 0.76 18.80 1.22
C ASN A 206 1.18 17.65 0.30
N PHE A 207 0.40 17.35 -0.75
CA PHE A 207 0.75 16.39 -1.77
C PHE A 207 2.08 16.74 -2.47
N ASN A 208 2.27 18.02 -2.82
CA ASN A 208 3.50 18.46 -3.49
C ASN A 208 4.76 18.30 -2.63
N LEU A 209 4.65 18.28 -1.29
CA LEU A 209 5.77 17.99 -0.39
C LEU A 209 6.29 16.55 -0.55
N VAL A 210 5.42 15.62 -0.90
CA VAL A 210 5.70 14.17 -0.85
C VAL A 210 5.58 13.44 -2.19
N LYS A 211 5.05 14.05 -3.24
CA LYS A 211 4.73 13.39 -4.52
C LYS A 211 5.88 12.58 -5.13
N ASN A 212 7.12 13.05 -5.01
CA ASN A 212 8.30 12.38 -5.55
C ASN A 212 8.78 11.22 -4.64
N LEU A 213 8.19 11.06 -3.47
CA LEU A 213 8.49 10.03 -2.50
C LEU A 213 7.46 8.89 -2.53
N LEU A 214 6.39 9.01 -3.31
CA LEU A 214 5.33 8.01 -3.42
C LEU A 214 5.87 6.69 -3.94
N GLY A 215 5.37 5.60 -3.35
CA GLY A 215 5.60 4.22 -3.80
C GLY A 215 4.57 3.78 -4.84
N ASP A 216 4.46 2.47 -4.99
CA ASP A 216 3.62 1.84 -6.02
C ASP A 216 2.16 1.68 -5.58
N THR A 217 1.82 2.09 -4.36
CA THR A 217 0.45 1.96 -3.83
C THR A 217 0.05 3.17 -3.00
N LEU A 218 -1.25 3.46 -2.98
CA LEU A 218 -1.90 4.34 -2.01
C LEU A 218 -3.27 3.73 -1.61
N HIS A 219 -3.84 4.18 -0.49
CA HIS A 219 -5.20 3.85 -0.11
C HIS A 219 -6.19 4.94 -0.55
N LEU A 220 -7.36 4.47 -0.99
CA LEU A 220 -8.57 5.28 -1.15
C LEU A 220 -9.60 4.77 -0.13
N HIS A 221 -10.48 5.64 0.30
CA HIS A 221 -11.67 5.26 1.04
C HIS A 221 -12.92 5.34 0.13
N ASN A 222 -14.10 5.50 0.70
CA ASN A 222 -15.33 5.61 -0.08
C ASN A 222 -15.28 6.82 -1.02
N LEU A 223 -15.22 6.58 -2.32
CA LEU A 223 -15.13 7.64 -3.34
C LEU A 223 -16.40 8.50 -3.47
N LYS A 224 -17.49 8.11 -2.80
CA LYS A 224 -18.69 8.95 -2.66
C LYS A 224 -18.57 10.00 -1.57
N ASP A 225 -17.57 9.88 -0.70
CA ASP A 225 -17.31 10.88 0.31
C ASP A 225 -16.82 12.17 -0.35
N ALA A 226 -17.66 13.21 -0.25
CA ALA A 226 -17.38 14.51 -0.85
C ALA A 226 -16.41 15.38 -0.01
N GLU A 227 -16.06 14.94 1.20
CA GLU A 227 -15.18 15.74 2.08
C GLU A 227 -13.73 15.67 1.60
N PHE A 228 -13.26 14.51 1.13
CA PHE A 228 -11.91 14.38 0.59
C PHE A 228 -11.87 14.67 -0.92
N PRO A 229 -10.89 15.47 -1.41
CA PRO A 229 -10.82 15.90 -2.81
C PRO A 229 -10.26 14.81 -3.76
N TYR A 230 -10.95 13.66 -3.90
CA TYR A 230 -10.49 12.54 -4.71
C TYR A 230 -10.22 12.88 -6.18
N GLN A 231 -11.05 13.74 -6.80
CA GLN A 231 -10.81 14.16 -8.20
C GLN A 231 -9.50 14.94 -8.32
N LEU A 232 -9.22 15.87 -7.39
CA LEU A 232 -7.95 16.62 -7.38
C LEU A 232 -6.76 15.67 -7.16
N GLN A 233 -6.89 14.68 -6.27
CA GLN A 233 -5.84 13.67 -6.10
C GLN A 233 -5.59 12.91 -7.40
N MET A 234 -6.64 12.50 -8.12
CA MET A 234 -6.53 11.81 -9.40
C MET A 234 -5.83 12.69 -10.44
N ASP A 235 -6.23 13.96 -10.54
CA ASP A 235 -5.64 14.93 -11.48
C ASP A 235 -4.12 15.10 -11.24
N LEU A 236 -3.72 15.21 -9.98
CA LEU A 236 -2.31 15.36 -9.59
C LEU A 236 -1.49 14.09 -9.90
N LEU A 237 -2.05 12.90 -9.65
CA LEU A 237 -1.42 11.61 -9.96
C LEU A 237 -1.26 11.42 -11.47
N VAL A 238 -2.30 11.71 -12.25
CA VAL A 238 -2.26 11.62 -13.72
C VAL A 238 -1.27 12.64 -14.28
N LYS A 239 -1.31 13.87 -13.82
CA LYS A 239 -0.39 14.94 -14.25
C LYS A 239 1.08 14.61 -14.02
N MET A 240 1.41 13.88 -12.94
CA MET A 240 2.78 13.45 -12.66
C MET A 240 3.15 12.12 -13.32
N GLY A 241 2.24 11.48 -14.04
CA GLY A 241 2.48 10.19 -14.69
C GLY A 241 2.63 9.02 -13.71
N TRP A 242 1.98 9.07 -12.54
CA TRP A 242 2.06 7.98 -11.57
C TRP A 242 1.24 6.76 -12.01
N THR A 243 1.87 5.57 -11.99
CA THR A 243 1.32 4.34 -12.57
C THR A 243 1.00 3.26 -11.52
N GLY A 244 1.04 3.62 -10.23
CA GLY A 244 0.80 2.69 -9.12
C GLY A 244 -0.65 2.25 -8.96
N TRP A 245 -0.92 1.54 -7.88
CA TRP A 245 -2.23 1.02 -7.50
C TRP A 245 -2.92 1.94 -6.48
N GLN A 246 -4.10 2.41 -6.81
CA GLN A 246 -5.01 3.07 -5.89
C GLN A 246 -5.93 2.00 -5.29
N LEU A 247 -5.66 1.64 -4.04
CA LEU A 247 -6.28 0.49 -3.36
C LEU A 247 -7.44 0.96 -2.48
N LEU A 248 -8.65 0.52 -2.77
CA LEU A 248 -9.81 0.81 -1.95
C LEU A 248 -9.71 0.10 -0.59
N GLU A 249 -9.61 0.86 0.49
CA GLU A 249 -9.68 0.42 1.89
C GLU A 249 -11.05 0.82 2.47
N ALA A 250 -12.09 0.03 2.17
CA ALA A 250 -13.45 0.35 2.56
C ALA A 250 -13.87 -0.28 3.88
N SER A 251 -14.57 0.50 4.70
CA SER A 251 -15.08 0.08 6.02
C SER A 251 -16.57 0.32 6.24
N ASP A 252 -17.23 1.01 5.31
CA ASP A 252 -18.66 1.36 5.43
C ASP A 252 -19.54 0.11 5.54
N ASN A 253 -20.63 0.26 6.28
CA ASN A 253 -21.64 -0.79 6.32
C ASN A 253 -22.52 -0.71 5.08
N VAL A 254 -22.39 -1.69 4.19
CA VAL A 254 -23.13 -1.78 2.91
C VAL A 254 -23.91 -3.08 2.84
N PRO A 255 -25.09 -3.10 2.19
CA PRO A 255 -25.90 -4.31 2.05
C PRO A 255 -25.20 -5.42 1.27
N ASP A 256 -24.50 -5.08 0.21
CA ASP A 256 -23.74 -5.99 -0.65
C ASP A 256 -22.36 -5.37 -0.95
N ARG A 257 -21.33 -6.02 -0.44
CA ARG A 257 -19.93 -5.55 -0.58
C ARG A 257 -19.40 -5.69 -2.00
N LEU A 258 -19.87 -6.68 -2.76
CA LEU A 258 -19.47 -6.86 -4.14
C LEU A 258 -20.08 -5.80 -5.05
N GLU A 259 -21.36 -5.55 -4.92
CA GLU A 259 -22.03 -4.48 -5.67
C GLU A 259 -21.45 -3.10 -5.31
N ALA A 260 -21.14 -2.87 -4.02
CA ALA A 260 -20.45 -1.66 -3.59
C ALA A 260 -19.04 -1.54 -4.20
N LEU A 261 -18.27 -2.63 -4.31
CA LEU A 261 -16.96 -2.63 -4.94
C LEU A 261 -17.05 -2.32 -6.44
N ILE A 262 -18.04 -2.86 -7.12
CA ILE A 262 -18.33 -2.57 -8.55
C ILE A 262 -18.64 -1.07 -8.73
N GLU A 263 -19.48 -0.51 -7.86
CA GLU A 263 -19.82 0.91 -7.89
C GLU A 263 -18.59 1.80 -7.67
N GLN A 264 -17.74 1.48 -6.69
CA GLN A 264 -16.49 2.22 -6.44
C GLN A 264 -15.54 2.16 -7.64
N ARG A 265 -15.47 1.02 -8.32
CA ARG A 265 -14.69 0.87 -9.55
C ARG A 265 -15.23 1.80 -10.66
N GLN A 266 -16.54 1.88 -10.86
CA GLN A 266 -17.16 2.75 -11.86
C GLN A 266 -16.91 4.23 -11.57
N ILE A 267 -17.00 4.65 -10.30
CA ILE A 267 -16.68 6.02 -9.88
C ILE A 267 -15.21 6.35 -10.18
N TRP A 268 -14.30 5.43 -9.83
CA TRP A 268 -12.88 5.59 -10.11
C TRP A 268 -12.58 5.72 -11.61
N ASP A 269 -13.20 4.88 -12.46
CA ASP A 269 -13.06 4.96 -13.92
C ASP A 269 -13.52 6.31 -14.47
N GLN A 270 -14.63 6.85 -13.95
CA GLN A 270 -15.11 8.18 -14.33
C GLN A 270 -14.14 9.28 -13.93
N MET A 271 -13.58 9.20 -12.71
CA MET A 271 -12.59 10.18 -12.23
C MET A 271 -11.32 10.15 -13.09
N LEU A 272 -10.83 8.95 -13.44
CA LEU A 272 -9.68 8.79 -14.33
C LEU A 272 -9.96 9.37 -15.71
N ALA A 273 -11.14 9.09 -16.27
CA ALA A 273 -11.55 9.64 -17.58
C ALA A 273 -11.60 11.18 -17.55
N ASN A 274 -12.13 11.77 -16.49
CA ASN A 274 -12.15 13.22 -16.30
C ASN A 274 -10.71 13.79 -16.31
N SER A 275 -9.79 13.20 -15.54
CA SER A 275 -8.39 13.66 -15.46
C SER A 275 -7.60 13.50 -16.76
N LEU A 276 -7.92 12.49 -17.59
CA LEU A 276 -7.25 12.27 -18.88
C LEU A 276 -7.77 13.23 -19.98
N ASN A 277 -8.94 13.83 -19.79
CA ASN A 277 -9.58 14.75 -20.74
C ASN A 277 -9.40 16.23 -20.35
N ALA A 278 -8.80 16.51 -19.18
CA ALA A 278 -8.54 17.86 -18.68
C ALA A 278 -7.19 18.40 -19.18
#